data_98b6b40d6e15d6e64224ba0cb91ef1a4
#
_entry.id   98b6b40d6e15d6e64224ba0cb91ef1a4
#
_cell.length_a   1.000
_cell.length_b   1.000
_cell.length_c   1.000
_cell.angle_alpha   90.00
_cell.angle_beta   90.00
_cell.angle_gamma   90.00
#
_symmetry.space_group_name_H-M   'P 1'
#
loop_
_entity.id
_entity.type
_entity.pdbx_description
1 polymer ?
#
loop_
_entity_poly.entity_id
_entity_poly.type
_entity_poly.pdbx_seq_one_letter_code
_entity_poly.pdbx_strand_id
1 'polypeptide(L)'
;MPRLSTSTIALAFVLVLATDARAQGRGARGAAASARADAPIDLTGQWVAIISEDWRWRMLTPPKGDIVSIPLTLKGQQAAEAWDPARDEAAGEQCKAYGAPGLMRGPIRMRVSWQDDNTLKLETDYGIQTRIFQFGTRDSGSGTRNTSETKGAAGPRSGQGQTSAQWIVRGGGRGSTRFGSLKTVTMNLRPGYLRKNGVPYGERAVFTEHWDVHTLPNGDKYLVNTNVVEDPVYLQAPFQTAIHYKLERNTSKWDPTPCDARF
;
A
#
# COMPACT_ATOMS: atom_id res chain seq x y z
N MET A 1 -52.71 95.32 0.68
CA MET A 1 -51.27 95.27 0.74
C MET A 1 -50.92 93.99 1.49
N PRO A 2 -50.61 92.85 0.87
CA PRO A 2 -50.25 91.63 1.60
C PRO A 2 -48.70 91.50 1.62
N ARG A 3 -48.26 91.08 2.75
CA ARG A 3 -46.86 90.78 3.11
C ARG A 3 -46.49 89.42 2.60
N LEU A 4 -45.42 89.28 1.81
CA LEU A 4 -44.79 88.01 1.41
C LEU A 4 -43.98 87.48 2.59
N SER A 5 -44.26 86.23 3.00
CA SER A 5 -43.47 85.48 3.91
C SER A 5 -42.52 84.57 3.16
N THR A 6 -41.22 84.76 3.35
CA THR A 6 -40.16 83.94 2.75
C THR A 6 -39.89 82.78 3.66
N SER A 7 -40.26 81.53 3.23
CA SER A 7 -39.89 80.28 3.92
C SER A 7 -38.59 79.80 3.33
N THR A 8 -37.56 79.73 4.18
CA THR A 8 -36.25 79.16 3.88
C THR A 8 -36.34 77.65 4.08
N ILE A 9 -36.21 76.89 3.02
CA ILE A 9 -36.10 75.44 3.04
C ILE A 9 -34.61 75.07 3.25
N ALA A 10 -34.27 74.53 4.40
CA ALA A 10 -32.96 73.95 4.68
C ALA A 10 -32.91 72.55 4.08
N LEU A 11 -32.06 72.39 3.05
CA LEU A 11 -31.79 71.10 2.41
C LEU A 11 -30.70 70.37 3.21
N ALA A 12 -31.10 69.36 4.03
CA ALA A 12 -30.18 68.51 4.75
C ALA A 12 -29.62 67.46 3.76
N PHE A 13 -28.36 67.59 3.40
CA PHE A 13 -27.62 66.56 2.67
C PHE A 13 -27.24 65.42 3.63
N VAL A 14 -27.94 64.30 3.56
CA VAL A 14 -27.54 63.06 4.23
C VAL A 14 -26.49 62.39 3.38
N LEU A 15 -25.21 62.46 3.82
CA LEU A 15 -24.10 61.73 3.20
C LEU A 15 -24.19 60.26 3.65
N VAL A 16 -24.74 59.38 2.78
CA VAL A 16 -24.69 57.93 3.00
C VAL A 16 -23.30 57.46 2.59
N LEU A 17 -22.44 57.24 3.61
CA LEU A 17 -21.18 56.49 3.42
C LEU A 17 -21.51 55.03 3.17
N ALA A 18 -21.58 54.61 1.94
CA ALA A 18 -21.58 53.21 1.55
C ALA A 18 -20.21 52.61 1.89
N THR A 19 -20.08 51.95 3.02
CA THR A 19 -18.96 51.07 3.30
C THR A 19 -19.08 49.81 2.46
N ASP A 20 -18.39 49.77 1.35
CA ASP A 20 -18.13 48.55 0.60
C ASP A 20 -17.40 47.56 1.51
N ALA A 21 -18.15 46.78 2.28
CA ALA A 21 -17.63 45.58 2.93
C ALA A 21 -17.35 44.57 1.83
N ARG A 22 -16.17 44.69 1.21
CA ARG A 22 -15.60 43.60 0.45
C ARG A 22 -15.37 42.45 1.44
N ALA A 23 -16.37 41.60 1.57
CA ALA A 23 -16.20 40.26 2.11
C ALA A 23 -15.18 39.56 1.21
N GLN A 24 -13.89 39.66 1.56
CA GLN A 24 -12.89 38.75 1.04
C GLN A 24 -13.34 37.36 1.49
N GLY A 25 -14.07 36.69 0.59
CA GLY A 25 -14.28 35.27 0.68
C GLY A 25 -12.91 34.61 0.78
N ARG A 26 -12.46 34.33 2.00
CA ARG A 26 -11.43 33.32 2.22
C ARG A 26 -12.00 32.07 1.59
N GLY A 27 -11.58 31.82 0.32
CA GLY A 27 -11.89 30.58 -0.34
C GLY A 27 -11.59 29.48 0.66
N ALA A 28 -12.59 28.69 0.98
CA ALA A 28 -12.43 27.51 1.79
C ALA A 28 -11.24 26.76 1.15
N ARG A 29 -10.12 26.70 1.89
CA ARG A 29 -9.00 25.84 1.49
C ARG A 29 -9.61 24.47 1.34
N GLY A 30 -9.80 24.02 0.09
CA GLY A 30 -10.34 22.71 -0.18
C GLY A 30 -9.62 21.70 0.71
N ALA A 31 -10.37 20.88 1.41
CA ALA A 31 -9.80 19.82 2.22
C ALA A 31 -8.75 19.08 1.37
N ALA A 32 -7.55 18.89 1.91
CA ALA A 32 -6.48 18.22 1.17
C ALA A 32 -7.03 16.88 0.66
N ALA A 33 -6.95 16.65 -0.66
CA ALA A 33 -7.51 15.46 -1.26
C ALA A 33 -6.91 14.21 -0.61
N SER A 34 -7.77 13.28 -0.18
CA SER A 34 -7.37 12.05 0.50
C SER A 34 -6.65 11.10 -0.48
N ALA A 35 -5.92 10.11 0.06
CA ALA A 35 -5.28 9.10 -0.78
C ALA A 35 -6.31 8.31 -1.59
N ARG A 36 -7.48 8.06 -1.00
CA ARG A 36 -8.60 7.38 -1.64
C ARG A 36 -9.19 8.20 -2.80
N ALA A 37 -9.37 9.50 -2.62
CA ALA A 37 -9.86 10.39 -3.68
C ALA A 37 -8.84 10.58 -4.81
N ASP A 38 -7.54 10.47 -4.49
CA ASP A 38 -6.45 10.61 -5.45
C ASP A 38 -6.09 9.30 -6.16
N ALA A 39 -6.72 8.18 -5.84
CA ALA A 39 -6.39 6.87 -6.39
C ALA A 39 -6.54 6.87 -7.93
N PRO A 40 -5.47 6.58 -8.68
CA PRO A 40 -5.56 6.46 -10.14
C PRO A 40 -6.07 5.09 -10.59
N ILE A 41 -6.06 4.11 -9.68
CA ILE A 41 -6.52 2.73 -9.88
C ILE A 41 -7.34 2.29 -8.68
N ASP A 42 -8.27 1.38 -8.88
CA ASP A 42 -9.06 0.75 -7.82
C ASP A 42 -8.50 -0.65 -7.51
N LEU A 43 -7.93 -0.79 -6.32
CA LEU A 43 -7.40 -2.05 -5.80
C LEU A 43 -8.42 -2.83 -4.97
N THR A 44 -9.59 -2.24 -4.67
CA THR A 44 -10.56 -2.86 -3.77
C THR A 44 -11.18 -4.12 -4.35
N GLY A 45 -11.52 -5.06 -3.48
CA GLY A 45 -12.17 -6.32 -3.86
C GLY A 45 -11.42 -7.55 -3.37
N GLN A 46 -11.91 -8.72 -3.79
CA GLN A 46 -11.27 -10.00 -3.53
C GLN A 46 -10.47 -10.43 -4.76
N TRP A 47 -9.22 -10.75 -4.55
CA TRP A 47 -8.27 -11.16 -5.59
C TRP A 47 -7.76 -12.56 -5.30
N VAL A 48 -7.61 -13.38 -6.34
CA VAL A 48 -7.03 -14.73 -6.23
C VAL A 48 -5.74 -14.79 -7.01
N ALA A 49 -4.69 -15.34 -6.40
CA ALA A 49 -3.40 -15.51 -7.05
C ALA A 49 -3.49 -16.46 -8.25
N ILE A 50 -2.86 -16.06 -9.36
CA ILE A 50 -2.63 -16.92 -10.52
C ILE A 50 -1.19 -17.41 -10.41
N ILE A 51 -1.03 -18.73 -10.29
CA ILE A 51 0.27 -19.36 -10.14
C ILE A 51 0.68 -19.96 -11.48
N SER A 52 1.17 -19.11 -12.36
CA SER A 52 1.70 -19.52 -13.69
C SER A 52 3.20 -19.64 -13.71
N GLU A 53 3.88 -18.78 -12.97
CA GLU A 53 5.33 -18.78 -12.81
C GLU A 53 5.75 -19.25 -11.43
N ASP A 54 6.93 -19.80 -11.32
CA ASP A 54 7.51 -20.28 -10.06
C ASP A 54 6.61 -21.30 -9.31
N TRP A 55 5.63 -21.94 -9.98
CA TRP A 55 4.63 -22.79 -9.34
C TRP A 55 5.23 -23.85 -8.43
N ARG A 56 6.37 -24.42 -8.80
CA ARG A 56 7.11 -25.41 -8.04
C ARG A 56 7.51 -24.90 -6.64
N TRP A 57 7.84 -23.62 -6.52
CA TRP A 57 8.26 -23.01 -5.26
C TRP A 57 7.14 -22.25 -4.54
N ARG A 58 6.02 -22.08 -5.20
CA ARG A 58 4.87 -21.33 -4.66
C ARG A 58 3.75 -22.24 -4.18
N MET A 59 3.46 -23.32 -4.90
CA MET A 59 2.39 -24.27 -4.58
C MET A 59 2.84 -25.36 -3.63
N LEU A 60 4.11 -25.74 -3.69
CA LEU A 60 4.68 -26.80 -2.85
C LEU A 60 5.78 -26.22 -1.97
N THR A 61 6.04 -26.88 -0.84
CA THR A 61 7.24 -26.59 -0.06
C THR A 61 8.43 -27.26 -0.76
N PRO A 62 9.42 -26.48 -1.23
CA PRO A 62 10.59 -27.05 -1.87
C PRO A 62 11.41 -27.85 -0.88
N PRO A 63 12.20 -28.82 -1.35
CA PRO A 63 13.16 -29.49 -0.48
C PRO A 63 14.11 -28.51 0.19
N LYS A 64 14.59 -28.87 1.39
CA LYS A 64 15.67 -28.16 2.06
C LYS A 64 16.88 -28.07 1.13
N GLY A 65 17.51 -26.90 1.03
CA GLY A 65 18.64 -26.67 0.13
C GLY A 65 18.26 -26.33 -1.32
N ASP A 66 16.98 -26.38 -1.71
CA ASP A 66 16.53 -25.85 -2.99
C ASP A 66 16.46 -24.32 -2.95
N ILE A 67 17.61 -23.69 -3.20
CA ILE A 67 17.80 -22.23 -3.18
C ILE A 67 17.97 -21.63 -4.57
N VAL A 68 17.73 -22.40 -5.60
CA VAL A 68 17.90 -21.96 -7.00
C VAL A 68 17.13 -20.67 -7.27
N SER A 69 17.73 -19.79 -8.05
CA SER A 69 17.22 -18.46 -8.46
C SER A 69 17.07 -17.41 -7.34
N ILE A 70 17.54 -17.67 -6.14
CA ILE A 70 17.63 -16.61 -5.12
C ILE A 70 19.11 -16.23 -4.91
N PRO A 71 19.46 -14.95 -5.04
CA PRO A 71 20.84 -14.48 -4.94
C PRO A 71 21.30 -14.42 -3.47
N LEU A 72 21.45 -15.57 -2.82
CA LEU A 72 21.84 -15.65 -1.41
C LEU A 72 23.32 -15.36 -1.18
N THR A 73 23.63 -14.65 -0.11
CA THR A 73 24.97 -14.63 0.47
C THR A 73 25.31 -16.00 1.07
N LEU A 74 26.59 -16.26 1.35
CA LEU A 74 26.98 -17.46 2.08
C LEU A 74 26.21 -17.62 3.41
N LYS A 75 25.98 -16.50 4.13
CA LYS A 75 25.19 -16.49 5.35
C LYS A 75 23.73 -16.88 5.10
N GLY A 76 23.16 -16.41 3.98
CA GLY A 76 21.81 -16.77 3.57
C GLY A 76 21.67 -18.25 3.23
N GLN A 77 22.68 -18.84 2.56
CA GLN A 77 22.73 -20.27 2.26
C GLN A 77 22.80 -21.11 3.54
N GLN A 78 23.72 -20.76 4.44
CA GLN A 78 23.86 -21.44 5.73
C GLN A 78 22.57 -21.39 6.57
N ALA A 79 21.86 -20.24 6.57
CA ALA A 79 20.60 -20.10 7.27
C ALA A 79 19.49 -20.96 6.65
N ALA A 80 19.41 -21.04 5.32
CA ALA A 80 18.48 -21.93 4.61
C ALA A 80 18.81 -23.42 4.86
N GLU A 81 20.06 -23.78 4.91
CA GLU A 81 20.50 -25.13 5.25
C GLU A 81 20.22 -25.50 6.71
N ALA A 82 20.20 -24.53 7.63
CA ALA A 82 19.87 -24.74 9.03
C ALA A 82 18.35 -24.79 9.29
N TRP A 83 17.50 -24.60 8.25
CA TRP A 83 16.05 -24.62 8.42
C TRP A 83 15.54 -25.95 8.98
N ASP A 84 14.66 -25.83 9.97
CA ASP A 84 14.02 -26.95 10.65
C ASP A 84 12.58 -26.53 11.03
N PRO A 85 11.56 -27.00 10.31
CA PRO A 85 10.18 -26.63 10.57
C PRO A 85 9.68 -27.15 11.92
N ALA A 86 10.20 -28.28 12.44
CA ALA A 86 9.81 -28.78 13.75
C ALA A 86 10.30 -27.85 14.87
N ARG A 87 11.48 -27.28 14.70
CA ARG A 87 12.02 -26.29 15.63
C ARG A 87 11.22 -24.98 15.60
N ASP A 88 10.84 -24.52 14.40
CA ASP A 88 10.00 -23.32 14.27
C ASP A 88 8.62 -23.55 14.89
N GLU A 89 8.03 -24.72 14.69
CA GLU A 89 6.76 -25.11 15.29
C GLU A 89 6.83 -25.14 16.83
N ALA A 90 7.86 -25.80 17.39
CA ALA A 90 8.07 -25.88 18.83
C ALA A 90 8.32 -24.49 19.46
N ALA A 91 8.88 -23.55 18.71
CA ALA A 91 9.11 -22.17 19.14
C ALA A 91 7.89 -21.25 18.95
N GLY A 92 6.77 -21.73 18.41
CA GLY A 92 5.60 -20.88 18.08
C GLY A 92 5.82 -19.96 16.88
N GLU A 93 6.76 -20.31 15.99
CA GLU A 93 7.22 -19.48 14.86
C GLU A 93 6.63 -19.96 13.51
N GLN A 94 5.46 -20.61 13.52
CA GLN A 94 4.79 -21.15 12.35
C GLN A 94 4.56 -20.09 11.24
N CYS A 95 4.46 -18.82 11.64
CA CYS A 95 4.20 -17.73 10.72
C CYS A 95 5.46 -17.13 10.05
N LYS A 96 6.64 -17.69 10.19
CA LYS A 96 7.87 -17.13 9.57
C LYS A 96 7.80 -17.01 8.05
N ALA A 97 7.17 -17.95 7.37
CA ALA A 97 6.99 -17.90 5.92
C ALA A 97 5.80 -17.04 5.47
N TYR A 98 5.01 -16.53 6.41
CA TYR A 98 3.84 -15.69 6.18
C TYR A 98 4.10 -14.21 6.45
N GLY A 99 5.36 -13.82 6.68
CA GLY A 99 5.74 -12.41 6.68
C GLY A 99 5.57 -11.78 5.29
N ALA A 100 5.44 -10.45 5.21
CA ALA A 100 5.06 -9.76 3.99
C ALA A 100 5.80 -10.22 2.71
N PRO A 101 7.15 -10.40 2.69
CA PRO A 101 7.85 -10.83 1.49
C PRO A 101 7.52 -12.27 1.05
N GLY A 102 7.33 -13.19 1.99
CA GLY A 102 6.97 -14.60 1.72
C GLY A 102 5.49 -14.76 1.39
N LEU A 103 4.62 -14.09 2.16
CA LEU A 103 3.16 -14.15 2.04
C LEU A 103 2.69 -13.83 0.62
N MET A 104 3.21 -12.75 0.03
CA MET A 104 2.77 -12.31 -1.30
C MET A 104 3.13 -13.29 -2.41
N ARG A 105 4.02 -14.24 -2.15
CA ARG A 105 4.38 -15.33 -3.08
C ARG A 105 3.49 -16.57 -2.94
N GLY A 106 2.68 -16.63 -1.90
CA GLY A 106 1.79 -17.76 -1.63
C GLY A 106 0.61 -17.87 -2.60
N PRO A 107 -0.12 -19.00 -2.59
CA PRO A 107 -1.35 -19.20 -3.36
C PRO A 107 -2.55 -18.55 -2.66
N ILE A 108 -2.45 -17.27 -2.40
CA ILE A 108 -3.37 -16.53 -1.55
C ILE A 108 -4.63 -16.06 -2.31
N ARG A 109 -5.74 -15.96 -1.57
CA ARG A 109 -6.76 -14.94 -1.81
C ARG A 109 -6.50 -13.76 -0.91
N MET A 110 -6.68 -12.56 -1.43
CA MET A 110 -6.57 -11.35 -0.64
C MET A 110 -7.81 -10.49 -0.81
N ARG A 111 -8.21 -9.81 0.25
CA ARG A 111 -9.23 -8.76 0.25
C ARG A 111 -8.56 -7.43 0.48
N VAL A 112 -8.80 -6.50 -0.42
CA VAL A 112 -8.30 -5.14 -0.31
C VAL A 112 -9.47 -4.20 -0.09
N SER A 113 -9.39 -3.38 0.94
CA SER A 113 -10.43 -2.41 1.29
C SER A 113 -9.82 -1.15 1.88
N TRP A 114 -10.52 -0.03 1.75
CA TRP A 114 -10.17 1.19 2.47
C TRP A 114 -10.63 1.07 3.93
N GLN A 115 -9.71 1.18 4.87
CA GLN A 115 -10.01 1.29 6.30
C GLN A 115 -10.45 2.71 6.66
N ASP A 116 -9.79 3.69 6.04
CA ASP A 116 -10.11 5.12 6.08
C ASP A 116 -9.63 5.78 4.77
N ASP A 117 -9.71 7.10 4.67
CA ASP A 117 -9.36 7.86 3.47
C ASP A 117 -7.87 7.82 3.10
N ASN A 118 -6.99 7.40 4.00
CA ASN A 118 -5.54 7.35 3.79
C ASN A 118 -4.90 6.00 4.15
N THR A 119 -5.72 4.99 4.44
CA THR A 119 -5.24 3.67 4.85
C THR A 119 -5.93 2.57 4.07
N LEU A 120 -5.16 1.82 3.26
CA LEU A 120 -5.61 0.57 2.65
C LEU A 120 -5.29 -0.60 3.59
N LYS A 121 -6.26 -1.49 3.73
CA LYS A 121 -6.13 -2.77 4.43
C LYS A 121 -6.14 -3.90 3.41
N LEU A 122 -5.16 -4.81 3.51
CA LEU A 122 -5.07 -6.05 2.77
C LEU A 122 -5.14 -7.22 3.75
N GLU A 123 -6.11 -8.08 3.58
CA GLU A 123 -6.31 -9.31 4.37
C GLU A 123 -6.07 -10.52 3.47
N THR A 124 -5.47 -11.58 3.99
CA THR A 124 -5.27 -12.85 3.26
C THR A 124 -5.98 -13.99 3.95
N ASP A 125 -6.50 -14.94 3.16
CA ASP A 125 -7.05 -16.20 3.68
C ASP A 125 -5.91 -17.12 4.15
N TYR A 126 -4.85 -17.22 3.39
CA TYR A 126 -3.68 -18.03 3.70
C TYR A 126 -2.85 -17.39 4.83
N GLY A 127 -2.69 -18.09 5.93
CA GLY A 127 -1.99 -17.61 7.13
C GLY A 127 -2.80 -16.62 7.96
N ILE A 128 -3.99 -16.20 7.54
CA ILE A 128 -4.86 -15.21 8.23
C ILE A 128 -4.06 -13.95 8.59
N GLN A 129 -3.46 -13.32 7.58
CA GLN A 129 -2.61 -12.15 7.78
C GLN A 129 -3.33 -10.87 7.38
N THR A 130 -2.94 -9.77 8.02
CA THR A 130 -3.42 -8.42 7.70
C THR A 130 -2.23 -7.49 7.49
N ARG A 131 -2.23 -6.77 6.37
CA ARG A 131 -1.26 -5.72 6.05
C ARG A 131 -1.97 -4.38 5.97
N ILE A 132 -1.33 -3.35 6.52
CA ILE A 132 -1.84 -1.98 6.53
C ILE A 132 -0.91 -1.10 5.71
N PHE A 133 -1.45 -0.46 4.67
CA PHE A 133 -0.71 0.45 3.79
C PHE A 133 -1.08 1.89 4.13
N GLN A 134 -0.13 2.64 4.70
CA GLN A 134 -0.35 4.00 5.16
C GLN A 134 0.13 5.01 4.13
N PHE A 135 -0.77 5.85 3.66
CA PHE A 135 -0.41 6.98 2.80
C PHE A 135 -0.05 8.18 3.66
N GLY A 136 1.07 8.82 3.34
CA GLY A 136 1.47 10.07 3.98
C GLY A 136 0.44 11.17 3.77
N THR A 137 0.40 12.12 4.70
CA THR A 137 -0.40 13.34 4.54
C THR A 137 0.19 14.22 3.45
N ARG A 138 -0.67 14.90 2.68
CA ARG A 138 -0.22 15.89 1.68
C ARG A 138 0.12 17.19 2.40
N ASP A 139 1.35 17.68 2.27
CA ASP A 139 1.68 19.04 2.71
C ASP A 139 0.95 20.06 1.86
N SER A 140 0.25 20.99 2.53
CA SER A 140 -0.55 22.02 1.91
C SER A 140 0.22 23.05 1.06
N GLY A 141 1.54 22.90 0.90
CA GLY A 141 2.40 23.85 0.21
C GLY A 141 3.16 23.31 -1.01
N SER A 142 3.38 22.00 -1.16
CA SER A 142 4.25 21.46 -2.22
C SER A 142 3.55 20.62 -3.29
N GLY A 143 2.26 20.33 -3.13
CA GLY A 143 1.53 19.43 -4.04
C GLY A 143 2.02 17.97 -4.00
N THR A 144 3.10 17.70 -3.29
CA THR A 144 3.69 16.37 -3.12
C THR A 144 3.21 15.79 -1.80
N ARG A 145 2.76 14.54 -1.79
CA ARG A 145 2.59 13.82 -0.52
C ARG A 145 3.97 13.57 0.05
N ASN A 146 4.21 14.04 1.28
CA ASN A 146 5.34 13.53 2.02
C ASN A 146 5.09 12.02 2.20
N THR A 147 5.79 11.22 1.41
CA THR A 147 6.14 9.90 1.87
C THR A 147 6.94 10.19 3.13
N SER A 148 6.39 9.88 4.29
CA SER A 148 7.23 9.70 5.47
C SER A 148 8.25 8.66 5.03
N GLU A 149 9.44 9.10 4.58
CA GLU A 149 10.60 8.26 4.70
C GLU A 149 10.48 7.76 6.12
N THR A 150 10.30 6.47 6.28
CA THR A 150 10.12 5.86 7.59
C THR A 150 11.40 6.12 8.36
N LYS A 151 11.46 7.30 8.92
CA LYS A 151 12.51 7.70 9.85
C LYS A 151 12.41 6.70 11.00
N GLY A 152 13.25 5.67 10.94
CA GLY A 152 13.35 4.56 11.88
C GLY A 152 11.99 4.11 12.42
N ALA A 153 11.39 3.09 11.82
CA ALA A 153 10.05 2.61 12.19
C ALA A 153 9.90 2.53 13.71
N ALA A 154 9.12 3.43 14.29
CA ALA A 154 8.88 3.45 15.72
C ALA A 154 7.89 2.33 16.06
N GLY A 155 8.32 1.33 16.82
CA GLY A 155 7.46 0.24 17.27
C GLY A 155 8.10 -1.13 17.14
N PRO A 156 7.46 -2.18 17.69
CA PRO A 156 7.96 -3.54 17.62
C PRO A 156 7.95 -4.06 16.17
N ARG A 157 8.92 -4.88 15.83
CA ARG A 157 8.96 -5.59 14.55
C ARG A 157 7.80 -6.59 14.46
N SER A 158 7.23 -6.72 13.26
CA SER A 158 6.20 -7.73 12.98
C SER A 158 6.49 -8.47 11.67
N GLY A 159 5.84 -9.60 11.42
CA GLY A 159 5.96 -10.32 10.16
C GLY A 159 5.47 -9.49 8.97
N GLN A 160 4.51 -8.59 9.18
CA GLN A 160 3.97 -7.71 8.14
C GLN A 160 4.69 -6.36 8.07
N GLY A 161 5.56 -6.06 9.03
CA GLY A 161 6.31 -4.81 9.09
C GLY A 161 5.43 -3.56 9.17
N GLN A 162 5.99 -2.45 8.72
CA GLN A 162 5.29 -1.17 8.56
C GLN A 162 5.38 -0.76 7.09
N THR A 163 4.24 -0.48 6.48
CA THR A 163 4.17 -0.21 5.04
C THR A 163 3.72 1.22 4.78
N SER A 164 4.60 1.99 4.15
CA SER A 164 4.26 3.27 3.54
C SER A 164 3.73 3.05 2.12
N ALA A 165 2.77 3.87 1.71
CA ALA A 165 2.10 3.77 0.42
C ALA A 165 2.12 5.10 -0.33
N GLN A 166 2.30 5.05 -1.64
CA GLN A 166 2.33 6.22 -2.51
C GLN A 166 1.74 5.90 -3.87
N TRP A 167 0.84 6.76 -4.37
CA TRP A 167 0.39 6.71 -5.74
C TRP A 167 1.47 7.24 -6.69
N ILE A 168 1.81 6.46 -7.70
CA ILE A 168 2.58 6.90 -8.85
C ILE A 168 1.58 7.28 -9.93
N VAL A 169 1.34 8.57 -10.12
CA VAL A 169 0.33 9.08 -11.06
C VAL A 169 0.99 9.57 -12.32
N ARG A 170 0.41 9.23 -13.46
CA ARG A 170 0.80 9.69 -14.81
C ARG A 170 -0.45 10.17 -15.54
N GLY A 171 -0.29 11.18 -16.42
CA GLY A 171 -1.40 11.81 -17.11
C GLY A 171 -2.24 12.70 -16.17
N GLY A 172 -3.49 12.97 -16.53
CA GLY A 172 -4.40 13.82 -15.74
C GLY A 172 -4.29 15.31 -16.02
N GLY A 173 -3.58 15.71 -17.08
CA GLY A 173 -3.69 17.07 -17.66
C GLY A 173 -5.05 17.29 -18.34
N ARG A 174 -5.38 18.53 -18.70
CA ARG A 174 -6.68 18.90 -19.29
C ARG A 174 -6.99 18.01 -20.49
N GLY A 175 -7.99 17.13 -20.36
CA GLY A 175 -8.44 16.20 -21.42
C GLY A 175 -7.67 14.88 -21.53
N SER A 176 -6.70 14.59 -20.65
CA SER A 176 -6.01 13.30 -20.63
C SER A 176 -6.52 12.38 -19.52
N THR A 177 -6.60 11.09 -19.80
CA THR A 177 -6.94 10.08 -18.80
C THR A 177 -5.86 10.01 -17.71
N ARG A 178 -6.28 10.00 -16.47
CA ARG A 178 -5.40 9.77 -15.32
C ARG A 178 -5.19 8.28 -15.15
N PHE A 179 -3.95 7.84 -15.08
CA PHE A 179 -3.57 6.44 -14.82
C PHE A 179 -2.37 6.40 -13.88
N GLY A 180 -2.08 5.25 -13.34
CA GLY A 180 -0.96 5.09 -12.43
C GLY A 180 -0.95 3.76 -11.73
N SER A 181 -0.06 3.65 -10.74
CA SER A 181 0.15 2.46 -9.92
C SER A 181 0.27 2.84 -8.44
N LEU A 182 0.18 1.83 -7.57
CA LEU A 182 0.55 1.99 -6.17
C LEU A 182 1.99 1.49 -5.98
N LYS A 183 2.82 2.30 -5.30
CA LYS A 183 4.09 1.86 -4.74
C LYS A 183 3.95 1.71 -3.23
N THR A 184 4.40 0.58 -2.69
CA THR A 184 4.51 0.37 -1.24
C THR A 184 5.95 0.03 -0.87
N VAL A 185 6.37 0.48 0.32
CA VAL A 185 7.67 0.13 0.91
C VAL A 185 7.41 -0.34 2.33
N THR A 186 7.80 -1.57 2.61
CA THR A 186 7.66 -2.20 3.93
C THR A 186 9.01 -2.36 4.58
N MET A 187 9.11 -1.88 5.80
CA MET A 187 10.29 -1.96 6.66
C MET A 187 9.88 -2.48 8.05
N ASN A 188 10.83 -2.51 8.98
CA ASN A 188 10.58 -2.97 10.36
C ASN A 188 10.01 -4.40 10.42
N LEU A 189 10.52 -5.24 9.54
CA LEU A 189 10.15 -6.65 9.46
C LEU A 189 10.80 -7.45 10.58
N ARG A 190 10.04 -8.40 11.15
CA ARG A 190 10.63 -9.50 11.93
C ARG A 190 11.25 -10.49 10.94
N PRO A 191 12.42 -11.08 11.24
CA PRO A 191 13.02 -12.10 10.37
C PRO A 191 12.04 -13.21 10.01
N GLY A 192 12.11 -13.67 8.76
CA GLY A 192 11.20 -14.67 8.23
C GLY A 192 11.76 -15.35 6.98
N TYR A 193 10.90 -15.96 6.19
CA TYR A 193 11.30 -16.71 5.01
C TYR A 193 10.70 -16.13 3.70
N LEU A 194 11.53 -16.04 2.67
CA LEU A 194 11.13 -15.72 1.29
C LEU A 194 10.50 -16.92 0.58
N ARG A 195 10.91 -18.11 0.99
CA ARG A 195 10.37 -19.41 0.54
C ARG A 195 10.06 -20.29 1.75
N LYS A 196 9.10 -21.15 1.59
CA LYS A 196 8.62 -22.07 2.60
C LYS A 196 9.70 -23.04 3.13
N ASN A 197 10.77 -23.27 2.42
CA ASN A 197 11.89 -24.12 2.80
C ASN A 197 13.01 -23.38 3.55
N GLY A 198 12.68 -22.30 4.25
CA GLY A 198 13.58 -21.62 5.16
C GLY A 198 14.55 -20.64 4.50
N VAL A 199 14.37 -20.29 3.23
CA VAL A 199 15.17 -19.23 2.59
C VAL A 199 14.92 -17.91 3.30
N PRO A 200 15.92 -17.31 4.00
CA PRO A 200 15.69 -16.25 4.95
C PRO A 200 15.56 -14.85 4.34
N TYR A 201 14.89 -13.98 5.07
CA TYR A 201 15.14 -12.54 5.09
C TYR A 201 15.29 -12.07 6.55
N GLY A 202 16.03 -11.01 6.77
CA GLY A 202 16.35 -10.49 8.08
C GLY A 202 15.60 -9.21 8.45
N GLU A 203 15.94 -8.71 9.62
CA GLU A 203 15.32 -7.50 10.19
C GLU A 203 15.68 -6.20 9.44
N ARG A 204 16.73 -6.22 8.60
CA ARG A 204 17.14 -5.10 7.76
C ARG A 204 16.58 -5.19 6.35
N ALA A 205 15.74 -6.18 6.09
CA ALA A 205 15.10 -6.32 4.79
C ALA A 205 14.17 -5.13 4.51
N VAL A 206 14.22 -4.67 3.27
CA VAL A 206 13.29 -3.70 2.68
C VAL A 206 12.50 -4.42 1.60
N PHE A 207 11.19 -4.33 1.68
CA PHE A 207 10.28 -4.94 0.73
C PHE A 207 9.52 -3.87 -0.03
N THR A 208 9.86 -3.69 -1.30
CA THR A 208 9.21 -2.72 -2.21
C THR A 208 8.27 -3.45 -3.15
N GLU A 209 7.07 -2.92 -3.31
CA GLU A 209 6.05 -3.48 -4.21
C GLU A 209 5.48 -2.40 -5.13
N HIS A 210 5.21 -2.79 -6.37
CA HIS A 210 4.49 -1.99 -7.36
C HIS A 210 3.23 -2.76 -7.76
N TRP A 211 2.08 -2.07 -7.71
CA TRP A 211 0.76 -2.65 -7.90
C TRP A 211 0.08 -1.98 -9.09
N ASP A 212 -0.16 -2.75 -10.13
CA ASP A 212 -0.77 -2.29 -11.38
C ASP A 212 -2.05 -3.07 -11.68
N VAL A 213 -3.13 -2.37 -12.01
CA VAL A 213 -4.41 -2.99 -12.36
C VAL A 213 -4.67 -2.85 -13.85
N HIS A 214 -4.96 -3.98 -14.49
CA HIS A 214 -5.27 -4.08 -15.91
C HIS A 214 -6.70 -4.58 -16.08
N THR A 215 -7.51 -3.87 -16.87
CA THR A 215 -8.85 -4.31 -17.25
C THR A 215 -8.82 -4.78 -18.70
N LEU A 216 -9.23 -6.03 -18.94
CA LEU A 216 -9.31 -6.60 -20.27
C LEU A 216 -10.63 -6.20 -20.95
N PRO A 217 -10.72 -6.31 -22.30
CA PRO A 217 -11.92 -5.98 -23.06
C PRO A 217 -13.19 -6.77 -22.62
N ASN A 218 -13.02 -7.98 -22.09
CA ASN A 218 -14.11 -8.80 -21.54
C ASN A 218 -14.55 -8.38 -20.12
N GLY A 219 -13.97 -7.30 -19.57
CA GLY A 219 -14.26 -6.79 -18.23
C GLY A 219 -13.56 -7.53 -17.08
N ASP A 220 -12.73 -8.54 -17.37
CA ASP A 220 -11.88 -9.15 -16.34
C ASP A 220 -10.80 -8.17 -15.89
N LYS A 221 -10.55 -8.15 -14.57
CA LYS A 221 -9.49 -7.33 -13.99
C LYS A 221 -8.36 -8.23 -13.47
N TYR A 222 -7.16 -7.84 -13.80
CA TYR A 222 -5.93 -8.46 -13.33
C TYR A 222 -5.09 -7.44 -12.57
N LEU A 223 -4.48 -7.90 -11.50
CA LEU A 223 -3.54 -7.14 -10.69
C LEU A 223 -2.17 -7.77 -10.84
N VAL A 224 -1.19 -6.97 -11.21
CA VAL A 224 0.23 -7.35 -11.23
C VAL A 224 0.89 -6.69 -10.04
N ASN A 225 1.54 -7.50 -9.20
CA ASN A 225 2.34 -7.04 -8.08
C ASN A 225 3.79 -7.39 -8.33
N THR A 226 4.62 -6.40 -8.68
CA THR A 226 6.06 -6.57 -8.82
C THR A 226 6.72 -6.32 -7.49
N ASN A 227 7.45 -7.31 -7.00
CA ASN A 227 8.07 -7.35 -5.69
C ASN A 227 9.58 -7.25 -5.79
N VAL A 228 10.20 -6.46 -4.94
CA VAL A 228 11.65 -6.38 -4.77
C VAL A 228 11.97 -6.51 -3.29
N VAL A 229 12.78 -7.50 -2.94
CA VAL A 229 13.33 -7.67 -1.59
C VAL A 229 14.81 -7.35 -1.63
N GLU A 230 15.23 -6.40 -0.81
CA GLU A 230 16.62 -6.06 -0.55
C GLU A 230 16.96 -6.44 0.87
N ASP A 231 18.03 -7.21 1.07
CA ASP A 231 18.49 -7.61 2.39
C ASP A 231 20.02 -7.65 2.40
N PRO A 232 20.68 -6.70 3.09
CA PRO A 232 22.14 -6.60 3.06
C PRO A 232 22.84 -7.74 3.83
N VAL A 233 22.09 -8.61 4.51
CA VAL A 233 22.65 -9.74 5.27
C VAL A 233 22.55 -11.05 4.48
N TYR A 234 21.40 -11.31 3.86
CA TYR A 234 21.09 -12.60 3.28
C TYR A 234 21.06 -12.60 1.76
N LEU A 235 20.96 -11.42 1.11
CA LEU A 235 20.94 -11.30 -0.35
C LEU A 235 22.18 -10.57 -0.88
N GLN A 236 22.78 -11.09 -1.97
CA GLN A 236 23.89 -10.44 -2.69
C GLN A 236 23.38 -9.37 -3.66
N ALA A 237 22.13 -9.51 -4.13
CA ALA A 237 21.45 -8.59 -5.04
C ALA A 237 19.96 -8.57 -4.72
N PRO A 238 19.21 -7.53 -5.14
CA PRO A 238 17.77 -7.50 -4.97
C PRO A 238 17.11 -8.73 -5.57
N PHE A 239 16.23 -9.38 -4.81
CA PHE A 239 15.42 -10.50 -5.28
C PHE A 239 14.09 -9.95 -5.80
N GLN A 240 13.91 -10.01 -7.11
CA GLN A 240 12.72 -9.49 -7.79
C GLN A 240 11.84 -10.60 -8.32
N THR A 241 10.52 -10.44 -8.13
CA THR A 241 9.49 -11.34 -8.66
C THR A 241 8.27 -10.54 -9.06
N ALA A 242 7.45 -11.10 -9.96
CA ALA A 242 6.12 -10.57 -10.27
C ALA A 242 5.07 -11.62 -9.94
N ILE A 243 3.94 -11.17 -9.41
CA ILE A 243 2.83 -12.03 -9.00
C ILE A 243 1.55 -11.49 -9.62
N HIS A 244 0.78 -12.37 -10.20
CA HIS A 244 -0.46 -12.03 -10.87
C HIS A 244 -1.66 -12.47 -10.03
N TYR A 245 -2.68 -11.64 -10.02
CA TYR A 245 -3.96 -11.95 -9.38
C TYR A 245 -5.09 -11.63 -10.34
N LYS A 246 -6.19 -12.37 -10.22
CA LYS A 246 -7.44 -12.07 -10.91
C LYS A 246 -8.48 -11.59 -9.90
N LEU A 247 -9.23 -10.56 -10.25
CA LEU A 247 -10.39 -10.13 -9.44
C LEU A 247 -11.42 -11.25 -9.42
N GLU A 248 -11.76 -11.71 -8.22
CA GLU A 248 -12.69 -12.80 -8.00
C GLU A 248 -14.05 -12.23 -7.61
N ARG A 249 -15.05 -12.40 -8.50
CA ARG A 249 -16.42 -11.90 -8.26
C ARG A 249 -17.17 -12.75 -7.23
N ASN A 250 -16.82 -14.04 -7.15
CA ASN A 250 -17.39 -14.95 -6.16
C ASN A 250 -16.57 -14.93 -4.87
N THR A 251 -17.04 -14.17 -3.90
CA THR A 251 -16.36 -14.01 -2.60
C THR A 251 -16.57 -15.19 -1.64
N SER A 252 -17.42 -16.17 -1.98
CA SER A 252 -17.68 -17.36 -1.14
C SER A 252 -16.50 -18.32 -1.06
N LYS A 253 -15.52 -18.17 -1.95
CA LYS A 253 -14.29 -18.99 -1.96
C LYS A 253 -13.22 -18.54 -0.97
N TRP A 254 -13.52 -17.57 -0.14
CA TRP A 254 -12.65 -17.17 0.97
C TRP A 254 -12.54 -18.32 1.97
N ASP A 255 -11.32 -18.84 2.15
CA ASP A 255 -11.05 -20.02 2.97
C ASP A 255 -9.85 -19.76 3.90
N PRO A 256 -10.07 -19.11 5.06
CA PRO A 256 -8.99 -18.76 5.95
C PRO A 256 -8.36 -19.99 6.59
N THR A 257 -7.05 -20.14 6.37
CA THR A 257 -6.22 -21.21 6.94
C THR A 257 -5.13 -20.60 7.84
N PRO A 258 -4.86 -21.16 9.02
CA PRO A 258 -3.81 -20.66 9.90
C PRO A 258 -2.41 -20.83 9.30
N CYS A 259 -1.42 -20.19 9.92
CA CYS A 259 -0.02 -20.45 9.60
C CYS A 259 0.36 -21.90 9.93
N ASP A 260 1.17 -22.49 9.04
CA ASP A 260 1.75 -23.80 9.22
C ASP A 260 3.25 -23.75 8.90
N ALA A 261 4.10 -24.28 9.75
CA ALA A 261 5.54 -24.34 9.53
C ALA A 261 5.94 -25.44 8.54
N ARG A 262 5.08 -26.40 8.28
CA ARG A 262 5.36 -27.59 7.45
C ARG A 262 4.75 -27.54 6.06
N PHE A 263 3.68 -26.78 5.87
CA PHE A 263 2.93 -26.60 4.61
C PHE A 263 2.42 -27.88 3.94
#